data_07803044258b4b2fac4e0d10f16a038f
#
_entry.id   07803044258b4b2fac4e0d10f16a038f
#
_cell.length_a   1.000
_cell.length_b   1.000
_cell.length_c   1.000
_cell.angle_alpha   90.00
_cell.angle_beta   90.00
_cell.angle_gamma   90.00
#
_symmetry.space_group_name_H-M   'P 1'
#
loop_
_entity.id
_entity.type
_entity.pdbx_description
1 polymer ?
#
loop_
_entity_poly.entity_id
_entity_poly.type
_entity_poly.pdbx_seq_one_letter_code
_entity_poly.pdbx_strand_id
1 'polypeptide(L)'
;SSLGIADARPDMEFPAIVRPCGSHAGVGLAKLDDNAALERYLSARPEPEFFISPFVDYSSEDGLYRKYRLVFIEGRPYACHMAIAHRWDIWYLNAGMSDNAAKRLEEETFMRTFDIGFARRHATALAGMAERIGLDYFTIDCAENKHGELLIFEADNTAVVHNMDSPELFPYKPPQMRKIFEAFAAMLYGRARKWREQAA
;
A
#
# COMPACT_ATOMS: atom_id res chain seq x y z
N SER A 1 -22.28 -24.44 -14.90
CA SER A 1 -22.80 -24.70 -13.55
C SER A 1 -22.39 -23.47 -12.69
N SER A 2 -23.42 -22.68 -12.36
CA SER A 2 -23.28 -21.60 -11.38
C SER A 2 -22.85 -22.22 -10.05
N LEU A 3 -21.60 -22.00 -9.66
CA LEU A 3 -21.19 -22.15 -8.27
C LEU A 3 -22.03 -21.15 -7.48
N GLY A 4 -22.95 -21.67 -6.68
CA GLY A 4 -23.86 -20.86 -5.90
C GLY A 4 -23.06 -20.08 -4.86
N ILE A 5 -23.53 -18.88 -4.54
CA ILE A 5 -23.10 -18.00 -3.44
C ILE A 5 -23.01 -18.73 -2.09
N ALA A 6 -23.55 -19.93 -1.97
CA ALA A 6 -23.50 -20.83 -0.81
C ALA A 6 -22.09 -21.31 -0.44
N ASP A 7 -21.09 -21.18 -1.31
CA ASP A 7 -19.69 -21.48 -1.01
C ASP A 7 -18.90 -20.26 -0.44
N ALA A 8 -19.49 -19.09 -0.37
CA ALA A 8 -18.98 -17.98 0.43
C ALA A 8 -19.03 -18.42 1.90
N ARG A 9 -17.86 -18.57 2.52
CA ARG A 9 -17.62 -19.14 3.84
C ARG A 9 -18.72 -18.76 4.84
N PRO A 10 -19.35 -19.73 5.52
CA PRO A 10 -20.42 -19.48 6.50
C PRO A 10 -20.00 -18.57 7.68
N ASP A 11 -18.70 -18.31 7.83
CA ASP A 11 -18.09 -17.54 8.93
C ASP A 11 -17.57 -16.18 8.48
N MET A 12 -18.07 -15.59 7.38
CA MET A 12 -17.59 -14.28 6.93
C MET A 12 -18.08 -13.18 7.85
N GLU A 13 -17.13 -12.44 8.43
CA GLU A 13 -17.42 -11.27 9.25
C GLU A 13 -17.72 -10.04 8.39
N PHE A 14 -18.76 -9.28 8.76
CA PHE A 14 -19.09 -8.00 8.16
C PHE A 14 -18.75 -6.84 9.12
N PRO A 15 -18.47 -5.64 8.55
CA PRO A 15 -18.38 -5.33 7.14
C PRO A 15 -17.20 -6.01 6.44
N ALA A 16 -17.39 -6.37 5.15
CA ALA A 16 -16.38 -7.02 4.33
C ALA A 16 -15.97 -6.15 3.14
N ILE A 17 -14.76 -6.35 2.64
CA ILE A 17 -14.27 -5.77 1.39
C ILE A 17 -14.33 -6.84 0.32
N VAL A 18 -14.85 -6.47 -0.84
CA VAL A 18 -14.91 -7.33 -2.03
C VAL A 18 -14.31 -6.61 -3.22
N ARG A 19 -13.55 -7.33 -4.04
CA ARG A 19 -13.07 -6.84 -5.35
C ARG A 19 -12.92 -7.98 -6.34
N PRO A 20 -13.13 -7.76 -7.66
CA PRO A 20 -12.85 -8.78 -8.67
C PRO A 20 -11.37 -9.19 -8.68
N CYS A 21 -11.10 -10.49 -8.88
CA CYS A 21 -9.76 -10.96 -9.15
C CYS A 21 -9.22 -10.32 -10.43
N GLY A 22 -7.94 -9.91 -10.43
CA GLY A 22 -7.30 -9.23 -11.56
C GLY A 22 -7.69 -7.76 -11.73
N SER A 23 -8.54 -7.18 -10.87
CA SER A 23 -8.83 -5.74 -10.90
C SER A 23 -7.68 -4.93 -10.30
N HIS A 24 -7.45 -3.72 -10.84
CA HIS A 24 -6.41 -2.78 -10.42
C HIS A 24 -7.00 -1.41 -10.06
N ALA A 25 -6.25 -0.60 -9.33
CA ALA A 25 -6.59 0.78 -8.97
C ALA A 25 -7.97 0.94 -8.30
N GLY A 26 -8.42 -0.05 -7.54
CA GLY A 26 -9.70 -0.01 -6.83
C GLY A 26 -10.93 -0.24 -7.73
N VAL A 27 -10.75 -0.64 -8.99
CA VAL A 27 -11.88 -0.96 -9.87
C VAL A 27 -12.68 -2.11 -9.28
N GLY A 28 -13.97 -1.87 -9.04
CA GLY A 28 -14.86 -2.86 -8.44
C GLY A 28 -14.67 -3.08 -6.94
N LEU A 29 -13.77 -2.38 -6.27
CA LEU A 29 -13.63 -2.47 -4.82
C LEU A 29 -14.88 -1.91 -4.13
N ALA A 30 -15.44 -2.68 -3.20
CA ALA A 30 -16.62 -2.28 -2.42
C ALA A 30 -16.49 -2.74 -0.97
N LYS A 31 -17.03 -1.95 -0.06
CA LYS A 31 -17.30 -2.33 1.33
C LYS A 31 -18.76 -2.70 1.44
N LEU A 32 -19.02 -3.88 1.97
CA LEU A 32 -20.34 -4.47 2.09
C LEU A 32 -20.66 -4.72 3.55
N ASP A 33 -21.85 -4.35 3.99
CA ASP A 33 -22.19 -4.36 5.42
C ASP A 33 -22.92 -5.64 5.83
N ASP A 34 -23.44 -6.42 4.87
CA ASP A 34 -24.19 -7.66 5.12
C ASP A 34 -24.21 -8.61 3.90
N ASN A 35 -24.76 -9.82 4.11
CA ASN A 35 -24.91 -10.82 3.05
C ASN A 35 -25.80 -10.34 1.91
N ALA A 36 -26.85 -9.56 2.18
CA ALA A 36 -27.73 -9.07 1.13
C ALA A 36 -27.01 -8.07 0.20
N ALA A 37 -26.13 -7.24 0.76
CA ALA A 37 -25.24 -6.36 -0.01
C ALA A 37 -24.26 -7.18 -0.87
N LEU A 38 -23.70 -8.26 -0.33
CA LEU A 38 -22.82 -9.17 -1.05
C LEU A 38 -23.53 -9.83 -2.22
N GLU A 39 -24.72 -10.37 -2.02
CA GLU A 39 -25.53 -10.99 -3.08
C GLU A 39 -25.84 -10.00 -4.21
N ARG A 40 -26.26 -8.79 -3.86
CA ARG A 40 -26.50 -7.72 -4.85
C ARG A 40 -25.23 -7.38 -5.63
N TYR A 41 -24.12 -7.26 -4.94
CA TYR A 41 -22.82 -6.94 -5.55
C TYR A 41 -22.40 -8.03 -6.56
N LEU A 42 -22.44 -9.30 -6.15
CA LEU A 42 -22.05 -10.43 -7.01
C LEU A 42 -23.01 -10.61 -8.20
N SER A 43 -24.33 -10.44 -7.99
CA SER A 43 -25.33 -10.56 -9.05
C SER A 43 -25.22 -9.48 -10.13
N ALA A 44 -24.66 -8.31 -9.79
CA ALA A 44 -24.50 -7.20 -10.72
C ALA A 44 -23.18 -7.25 -11.52
N ARG A 45 -22.36 -8.31 -11.34
CA ARG A 45 -21.02 -8.37 -11.90
C ARG A 45 -20.78 -9.63 -12.71
N PRO A 46 -20.12 -9.50 -13.89
CA PRO A 46 -19.84 -10.64 -14.77
C PRO A 46 -18.58 -11.43 -14.37
N GLU A 47 -17.76 -10.91 -13.47
CA GLU A 47 -16.50 -11.52 -13.09
C GLU A 47 -16.74 -12.85 -12.38
N PRO A 48 -15.98 -13.91 -12.69
CA PRO A 48 -16.21 -15.24 -12.12
C PRO A 48 -15.62 -15.41 -10.70
N GLU A 49 -14.66 -14.58 -10.32
CA GLU A 49 -13.90 -14.72 -9.07
C GLU A 49 -13.68 -13.38 -8.38
N PHE A 50 -13.73 -13.40 -7.05
CA PHE A 50 -13.58 -12.22 -6.21
C PHE A 50 -12.67 -12.52 -5.02
N PHE A 51 -11.87 -11.54 -4.65
CA PHE A 51 -11.25 -11.49 -3.32
C PHE A 51 -12.25 -10.92 -2.33
N ILE A 52 -12.39 -11.58 -1.18
CA ILE A 52 -13.22 -11.13 -0.07
C ILE A 52 -12.38 -11.16 1.20
N SER A 53 -12.43 -10.11 2.00
CA SER A 53 -11.75 -10.02 3.29
C SER A 53 -12.56 -9.20 4.28
N PRO A 54 -12.41 -9.40 5.60
CA PRO A 54 -12.97 -8.49 6.59
C PRO A 54 -12.49 -7.05 6.35
N PHE A 55 -13.37 -6.08 6.59
CA PHE A 55 -12.98 -4.68 6.60
C PHE A 55 -12.31 -4.36 7.94
N VAL A 56 -11.09 -3.83 7.88
CA VAL A 56 -10.41 -3.29 9.05
C VAL A 56 -10.51 -1.76 9.00
N ASP A 57 -11.12 -1.17 10.01
CA ASP A 57 -11.14 0.29 10.13
C ASP A 57 -9.77 0.79 10.56
N TYR A 58 -9.11 1.51 9.67
CA TYR A 58 -7.81 2.13 9.90
C TYR A 58 -7.87 3.66 9.96
N SER A 59 -9.07 4.19 10.22
CA SER A 59 -9.21 5.63 10.48
C SER A 59 -8.41 6.03 11.72
N SER A 60 -7.78 7.19 11.66
CA SER A 60 -7.14 7.82 12.82
C SER A 60 -8.19 8.53 13.70
N GLU A 61 -7.79 9.02 14.86
CA GLU A 61 -8.69 9.72 15.81
C GLU A 61 -9.39 10.93 15.21
N ASP A 62 -8.78 11.57 14.20
CA ASP A 62 -9.34 12.70 13.45
C ASP A 62 -10.34 12.29 12.36
N GLY A 63 -10.65 10.98 12.24
CA GLY A 63 -11.54 10.43 11.23
C GLY A 63 -10.94 10.36 9.81
N LEU A 64 -9.66 10.69 9.64
CA LEU A 64 -8.97 10.58 8.37
C LEU A 64 -8.31 9.22 8.22
N TYR A 65 -8.27 8.74 6.99
CA TYR A 65 -7.55 7.54 6.58
C TYR A 65 -6.19 7.93 6.01
N ARG A 66 -5.14 7.19 6.37
CA ARG A 66 -3.78 7.38 5.91
C ARG A 66 -3.26 6.10 5.26
N LYS A 67 -2.88 6.19 4.00
CA LYS A 67 -2.28 5.09 3.24
C LYS A 67 -0.86 5.45 2.91
N TYR A 68 0.04 4.56 3.27
CA TYR A 68 1.48 4.70 3.04
C TYR A 68 1.93 3.76 1.93
N ARG A 69 2.79 4.23 1.05
CA ARG A 69 3.57 3.37 0.17
C ARG A 69 5.02 3.36 0.61
N LEU A 70 5.53 2.16 0.85
CA LEU A 70 6.93 1.92 1.20
C LEU A 70 7.60 1.12 0.08
N VAL A 71 8.86 1.43 -0.19
CA VAL A 71 9.71 0.71 -1.14
C VAL A 71 10.78 -0.03 -0.35
N PHE A 72 10.94 -1.32 -0.60
CA PHE A 72 12.00 -2.12 -0.01
C PHE A 72 13.11 -2.34 -1.04
N ILE A 73 14.34 -2.10 -0.62
CA ILE A 73 15.56 -2.35 -1.41
C ILE A 73 16.54 -3.07 -0.52
N GLU A 74 16.91 -4.31 -0.88
CA GLU A 74 17.76 -5.20 -0.09
C GLU A 74 17.32 -5.29 1.38
N GLY A 75 15.99 -5.42 1.59
CA GLY A 75 15.37 -5.54 2.91
C GLY A 75 15.18 -4.24 3.68
N ARG A 76 15.73 -3.11 3.22
CA ARG A 76 15.56 -1.80 3.84
C ARG A 76 14.33 -1.07 3.30
N PRO A 77 13.41 -0.60 4.17
CA PRO A 77 12.26 0.19 3.76
C PRO A 77 12.61 1.68 3.54
N TYR A 78 11.93 2.30 2.57
CA TYR A 78 12.00 3.73 2.24
C TYR A 78 10.58 4.27 2.09
N ALA A 79 10.32 5.49 2.57
CA ALA A 79 9.06 6.18 2.33
C ALA A 79 8.97 6.64 0.88
N CYS A 80 7.90 6.21 0.18
CA CYS A 80 7.61 6.64 -1.19
C CYS A 80 6.59 7.78 -1.21
N HIS A 81 5.45 7.60 -0.56
CA HIS A 81 4.44 8.63 -0.35
C HIS A 81 3.47 8.26 0.77
N MET A 82 2.67 9.25 1.18
CA MET A 82 1.51 9.07 2.04
C MET A 82 0.31 9.77 1.41
N ALA A 83 -0.84 9.11 1.35
CA ALA A 83 -2.09 9.69 0.90
C ALA A 83 -3.06 9.80 2.08
N ILE A 84 -3.77 10.94 2.19
CA ILE A 84 -4.71 11.22 3.29
C ILE A 84 -6.08 11.55 2.71
N ALA A 85 -7.14 10.87 3.18
CA ALA A 85 -8.50 11.11 2.72
C ALA A 85 -9.54 10.89 3.82
N HIS A 86 -10.78 11.38 3.62
CA HIS A 86 -11.94 11.08 4.45
C HIS A 86 -12.60 9.72 4.14
N ARG A 87 -12.11 9.03 3.12
CA ARG A 87 -12.63 7.74 2.65
C ARG A 87 -11.58 6.66 2.82
N TRP A 88 -12.02 5.44 3.09
CA TRP A 88 -11.15 4.28 3.33
C TRP A 88 -10.48 3.73 2.06
N ASP A 89 -11.12 3.87 0.89
CA ASP A 89 -10.65 3.37 -0.41
C ASP A 89 -9.71 4.38 -1.08
N ILE A 90 -8.57 4.63 -0.42
CA ILE A 90 -7.61 5.64 -0.87
C ILE A 90 -6.83 5.15 -2.09
N TRP A 91 -6.89 5.95 -3.15
CA TRP A 91 -5.92 5.97 -4.22
C TRP A 91 -5.20 7.33 -4.19
N TYR A 92 -3.89 7.35 -4.44
CA TYR A 92 -3.09 8.58 -4.26
C TYR A 92 -3.70 9.78 -5.02
N LEU A 93 -4.14 9.55 -6.27
CA LEU A 93 -4.70 10.62 -7.10
C LEU A 93 -6.09 11.10 -6.66
N ASN A 94 -6.86 10.31 -5.88
CA ASN A 94 -8.17 10.73 -5.36
C ASN A 94 -8.08 11.36 -3.96
N ALA A 95 -6.90 11.40 -3.37
CA ALA A 95 -6.70 11.90 -2.01
C ALA A 95 -6.72 13.43 -1.90
N GLY A 96 -6.65 14.17 -3.02
CA GLY A 96 -6.65 15.63 -3.03
C GLY A 96 -5.43 16.23 -2.33
N MET A 97 -4.27 15.59 -2.47
CA MET A 97 -3.01 16.04 -1.84
C MET A 97 -2.55 17.39 -2.40
N SER A 98 -2.73 17.62 -3.72
CA SER A 98 -2.35 18.87 -4.39
C SER A 98 -3.12 20.07 -3.86
N ASP A 99 -4.37 19.88 -3.45
CA ASP A 99 -5.27 20.97 -3.06
C ASP A 99 -5.25 21.27 -1.56
N ASN A 100 -4.47 20.50 -0.78
CA ASN A 100 -4.47 20.63 0.68
C ASN A 100 -3.06 20.70 1.27
N ALA A 101 -2.67 21.92 1.69
CA ALA A 101 -1.36 22.18 2.26
C ALA A 101 -1.12 21.43 3.59
N ALA A 102 -2.16 21.22 4.41
CA ALA A 102 -2.01 20.50 5.68
C ALA A 102 -1.68 19.02 5.45
N LYS A 103 -2.34 18.37 4.46
CA LYS A 103 -2.00 17.00 4.07
C LYS A 103 -0.57 16.89 3.54
N ARG A 104 -0.12 17.86 2.73
CA ARG A 104 1.27 17.88 2.24
C ARG A 104 2.30 18.06 3.36
N LEU A 105 2.01 18.90 4.34
CA LEU A 105 2.88 19.09 5.50
C LEU A 105 3.00 17.81 6.34
N GLU A 106 1.90 17.06 6.48
CA GLU A 106 1.91 15.79 7.18
C GLU A 106 2.69 14.74 6.40
N GLU A 107 2.52 14.64 5.07
CA GLU A 107 3.31 13.76 4.21
C GLU A 107 4.80 14.14 4.26
N GLU A 108 5.14 15.43 4.21
CA GLU A 108 6.52 15.90 4.36
C GLU A 108 7.14 15.44 5.68
N THR A 109 6.39 15.60 6.78
CA THR A 109 6.81 15.16 8.10
C THR A 109 7.06 13.66 8.14
N PHE A 110 6.11 12.86 7.64
CA PHE A 110 6.25 11.41 7.51
C PHE A 110 7.53 11.04 6.74
N MET A 111 7.73 11.60 5.55
CA MET A 111 8.88 11.26 4.71
C MET A 111 10.21 11.68 5.32
N ARG A 112 10.28 12.84 5.96
CA ARG A 112 11.51 13.37 6.58
C ARG A 112 11.90 12.60 7.84
N THR A 113 10.91 12.17 8.63
CA THR A 113 11.13 11.48 9.91
C THR A 113 10.93 9.97 9.82
N PHE A 114 10.81 9.41 8.62
CA PHE A 114 10.48 8.01 8.38
C PHE A 114 11.34 7.04 9.19
N ASP A 115 12.66 7.17 9.10
CA ASP A 115 13.60 6.23 9.73
C ASP A 115 13.49 6.24 11.28
N ILE A 116 13.30 7.41 11.89
CA ILE A 116 13.24 7.56 13.36
C ILE A 116 11.82 7.46 13.91
N GLY A 117 10.82 7.60 13.06
CA GLY A 117 9.41 7.54 13.38
C GLY A 117 8.77 6.22 12.97
N PHE A 118 8.15 6.20 11.80
CA PHE A 118 7.35 5.08 11.28
C PHE A 118 8.17 3.78 11.18
N ALA A 119 9.33 3.80 10.52
CA ALA A 119 10.14 2.61 10.35
C ALA A 119 10.62 2.03 11.68
N ARG A 120 10.95 2.89 12.65
CA ARG A 120 11.36 2.46 13.99
C ARG A 120 10.19 1.82 14.76
N ARG A 121 8.98 2.41 14.72
CA ARG A 121 7.79 1.84 15.40
C ARG A 121 7.44 0.45 14.86
N HIS A 122 7.58 0.26 13.56
CA HIS A 122 7.21 -0.98 12.87
C HIS A 122 8.40 -1.87 12.51
N ALA A 123 9.58 -1.66 13.13
CA ALA A 123 10.82 -2.32 12.73
C ALA A 123 10.70 -3.86 12.67
N THR A 124 10.07 -4.48 13.66
CA THR A 124 9.87 -5.93 13.70
C THR A 124 8.98 -6.43 12.57
N ALA A 125 7.86 -5.73 12.30
CA ALA A 125 6.93 -6.11 11.24
C ALA A 125 7.58 -5.94 9.85
N LEU A 126 8.26 -4.80 9.61
CA LEU A 126 8.93 -4.51 8.36
C LEU A 126 10.09 -5.48 8.08
N ALA A 127 10.90 -5.81 9.09
CA ALA A 127 11.95 -6.81 8.96
C ALA A 127 11.40 -8.20 8.66
N GLY A 128 10.34 -8.63 9.39
CA GLY A 128 9.69 -9.92 9.16
C GLY A 128 9.04 -10.03 7.77
N MET A 129 8.54 -8.92 7.21
CA MET A 129 8.05 -8.89 5.82
C MET A 129 9.19 -9.03 4.81
N ALA A 130 10.27 -8.28 4.98
CA ALA A 130 11.43 -8.36 4.11
C ALA A 130 12.01 -9.78 4.06
N GLU A 131 12.13 -10.43 5.23
CA GLU A 131 12.60 -11.80 5.34
C GLU A 131 11.66 -12.79 4.64
N ARG A 132 10.33 -12.70 4.85
CA ARG A 132 9.36 -13.64 4.25
C ARG A 132 9.21 -13.45 2.75
N ILE A 133 9.24 -12.22 2.25
CA ILE A 133 9.15 -11.93 0.81
C ILE A 133 10.45 -12.31 0.11
N GLY A 134 11.60 -12.06 0.71
CA GLY A 134 12.91 -12.50 0.23
C GLY A 134 13.33 -11.90 -1.13
N LEU A 135 12.73 -10.79 -1.54
CA LEU A 135 13.07 -10.09 -2.78
C LEU A 135 13.98 -8.90 -2.51
N ASP A 136 14.90 -8.65 -3.43
CA ASP A 136 15.79 -7.49 -3.37
C ASP A 136 15.04 -6.16 -3.59
N TYR A 137 13.90 -6.19 -4.29
CA TYR A 137 13.01 -5.06 -4.53
C TYR A 137 11.56 -5.48 -4.45
N PHE A 138 10.78 -4.76 -3.68
CA PHE A 138 9.32 -4.81 -3.65
C PHE A 138 8.75 -3.55 -2.99
N THR A 139 7.46 -3.33 -3.14
CA THR A 139 6.73 -2.26 -2.46
C THR A 139 5.63 -2.85 -1.60
N ILE A 140 5.17 -2.09 -0.62
CA ILE A 140 3.93 -2.35 0.09
C ILE A 140 3.07 -1.10 0.11
N ASP A 141 1.76 -1.32 -0.01
CA ASP A 141 0.76 -0.35 0.38
C ASP A 141 0.21 -0.77 1.75
N CYS A 142 0.26 0.14 2.72
CA CYS A 142 -0.11 -0.17 4.11
C CYS A 142 -0.77 1.03 4.81
N ALA A 143 -1.31 0.76 5.99
CA ALA A 143 -1.80 1.76 6.93
C ALA A 143 -1.35 1.42 8.35
N GLU A 144 -1.51 2.36 9.27
CA GLU A 144 -1.42 2.15 10.69
C GLU A 144 -2.84 2.25 11.27
N ASN A 145 -3.30 1.21 11.98
CA ASN A 145 -4.61 1.26 12.61
C ASN A 145 -4.56 2.04 13.94
N LYS A 146 -5.72 2.28 14.55
CA LYS A 146 -5.84 3.03 15.84
C LYS A 146 -5.10 2.38 17.02
N HIS A 147 -4.65 1.14 16.89
CA HIS A 147 -3.86 0.43 17.91
C HIS A 147 -2.35 0.51 17.63
N GLY A 148 -1.95 1.25 16.59
CA GLY A 148 -0.56 1.35 16.15
C GLY A 148 -0.04 0.11 15.44
N GLU A 149 -0.91 -0.78 14.96
CA GLU A 149 -0.54 -1.98 14.22
C GLU A 149 -0.50 -1.70 12.72
N LEU A 150 0.45 -2.34 12.03
CA LEU A 150 0.60 -2.22 10.60
C LEU A 150 -0.41 -3.10 9.86
N LEU A 151 -1.30 -2.46 9.09
CA LEU A 151 -2.24 -3.12 8.19
C LEU A 151 -1.66 -3.10 6.77
N ILE A 152 -1.47 -4.28 6.17
CA ILE A 152 -0.95 -4.41 4.81
C ILE A 152 -2.11 -4.60 3.85
N PHE A 153 -2.19 -3.75 2.83
CA PHE A 153 -3.19 -3.86 1.76
C PHE A 153 -2.69 -4.76 0.63
N GLU A 154 -1.43 -4.52 0.21
CA GLU A 154 -0.81 -5.31 -0.87
C GLU A 154 0.72 -5.24 -0.77
N ALA A 155 1.38 -6.25 -1.34
CA ALA A 155 2.80 -6.24 -1.66
C ALA A 155 2.96 -6.47 -3.17
N ASP A 156 3.81 -5.70 -3.84
CA ASP A 156 3.99 -5.72 -5.28
C ASP A 156 5.47 -5.63 -5.64
N ASN A 157 5.93 -6.49 -6.55
CA ASN A 157 7.30 -6.49 -7.04
C ASN A 157 7.49 -5.70 -8.35
N THR A 158 6.42 -5.14 -8.90
CA THR A 158 6.41 -4.41 -10.17
C THR A 158 5.92 -2.97 -10.04
N ALA A 159 5.58 -2.52 -8.82
CA ALA A 159 5.07 -1.17 -8.60
C ALA A 159 6.08 -0.11 -9.03
N VAL A 160 5.60 0.85 -9.80
CA VAL A 160 6.41 1.96 -10.28
C VAL A 160 6.62 2.97 -9.16
N VAL A 161 7.88 3.30 -8.91
CA VAL A 161 8.26 4.44 -8.06
C VAL A 161 8.49 5.64 -8.97
N HIS A 162 7.54 6.56 -9.00
CA HIS A 162 7.59 7.73 -9.85
C HIS A 162 7.82 9.02 -9.06
N ASN A 163 8.40 10.03 -9.70
CA ASN A 163 8.61 11.37 -9.16
C ASN A 163 7.88 12.37 -10.06
N MET A 164 6.55 12.22 -10.15
CA MET A 164 5.70 12.99 -11.07
C MET A 164 4.98 14.16 -10.39
N ASP A 165 5.06 14.26 -9.07
CA ASP A 165 4.47 15.38 -8.34
C ASP A 165 5.25 16.67 -8.62
N SER A 166 4.52 17.79 -8.79
CA SER A 166 5.13 19.10 -9.02
C SER A 166 6.10 19.49 -7.90
N PRO A 167 7.37 19.77 -8.20
CA PRO A 167 8.33 20.20 -7.18
C PRO A 167 7.95 21.50 -6.47
N GLU A 168 7.13 22.35 -7.11
CA GLU A 168 6.64 23.59 -6.53
C GLU A 168 5.63 23.31 -5.40
N LEU A 169 4.78 22.28 -5.57
CA LEU A 169 3.78 21.88 -4.58
C LEU A 169 4.33 20.90 -3.56
N PHE A 170 5.28 20.04 -3.95
CA PHE A 170 5.86 18.97 -3.17
C PHE A 170 7.41 19.06 -3.09
N PRO A 171 7.97 20.20 -2.64
CA PRO A 171 9.43 20.40 -2.68
C PRO A 171 10.24 19.39 -1.83
N TYR A 172 9.59 18.72 -0.90
CA TYR A 172 10.19 17.70 -0.04
C TYR A 172 10.35 16.32 -0.73
N LYS A 173 9.59 16.04 -1.80
CA LYS A 173 9.63 14.72 -2.47
C LYS A 173 10.91 14.46 -3.25
N PRO A 174 11.43 15.36 -4.10
CA PRO A 174 12.62 15.07 -4.89
C PRO A 174 13.80 14.53 -4.08
N PRO A 175 14.19 15.12 -2.92
CA PRO A 175 15.29 14.57 -2.11
C PRO A 175 14.98 13.20 -1.50
N GLN A 176 13.70 12.88 -1.19
CA GLN A 176 13.32 11.57 -0.67
C GLN A 176 13.30 10.51 -1.78
N MET A 177 12.76 10.84 -2.95
CA MET A 177 12.78 9.94 -4.11
C MET A 177 14.20 9.62 -4.55
N ARG A 178 15.12 10.58 -4.46
CA ARG A 178 16.55 10.37 -4.77
C ARG A 178 17.15 9.26 -3.91
N LYS A 179 16.81 9.18 -2.61
CA LYS A 179 17.28 8.10 -1.73
C LYS A 179 16.90 6.72 -2.25
N ILE A 180 15.65 6.58 -2.75
CA ILE A 180 15.16 5.32 -3.33
C ILE A 180 15.93 4.99 -4.61
N PHE A 181 16.07 5.96 -5.52
CA PHE A 181 16.75 5.75 -6.80
C PHE A 181 18.24 5.43 -6.62
N GLU A 182 18.92 6.12 -5.71
CA GLU A 182 20.34 5.85 -5.38
C GLU A 182 20.51 4.45 -4.76
N ALA A 183 19.64 4.05 -3.83
CA ALA A 183 19.67 2.73 -3.23
C ALA A 183 19.42 1.62 -4.28
N PHE A 184 18.44 1.82 -5.16
CA PHE A 184 18.15 0.89 -6.25
C PHE A 184 19.32 0.76 -7.23
N ALA A 185 19.92 1.88 -7.63
CA ALA A 185 21.10 1.88 -8.48
C ALA A 185 22.29 1.15 -7.81
N ALA A 186 22.54 1.43 -6.53
CA ALA A 186 23.59 0.77 -5.78
C ALA A 186 23.40 -0.75 -5.70
N MET A 187 22.17 -1.21 -5.47
CA MET A 187 21.81 -2.63 -5.51
C MET A 187 22.14 -3.25 -6.87
N LEU A 188 21.71 -2.64 -7.98
CA LEU A 188 21.97 -3.14 -9.32
C LEU A 188 23.47 -3.23 -9.63
N TYR A 189 24.25 -2.21 -9.31
CA TYR A 189 25.71 -2.22 -9.51
C TYR A 189 26.40 -3.29 -8.64
N GLY A 190 25.96 -3.44 -7.39
CA GLY A 190 26.46 -4.48 -6.50
C GLY A 190 26.22 -5.89 -7.03
N ARG A 191 25.00 -6.16 -7.53
CA ARG A 191 24.64 -7.44 -8.14
C ARG A 191 25.41 -7.72 -9.43
N ALA A 192 25.53 -6.72 -10.32
CA ALA A 192 26.29 -6.85 -11.57
C ALA A 192 27.77 -7.14 -11.31
N ARG A 193 28.37 -6.54 -10.30
CA ARG A 193 29.76 -6.82 -9.90
C ARG A 193 29.91 -8.26 -9.41
N LYS A 194 29.09 -8.71 -8.48
CA LYS A 194 29.12 -10.09 -7.96
C LYS A 194 28.94 -11.12 -9.06
N TRP A 195 28.03 -10.87 -10.01
CA TRP A 195 27.83 -11.77 -11.15
C TRP A 195 29.09 -11.90 -12.02
N ARG A 196 29.79 -10.79 -12.30
CA ARG A 196 31.06 -10.82 -13.06
C ARG A 196 32.17 -11.58 -12.33
N GLU A 197 32.28 -11.40 -11.02
CA GLU A 197 33.27 -12.09 -10.18
C GLU A 197 33.03 -13.61 -10.11
N GLN A 198 31.76 -14.06 -10.23
CA GLN A 198 31.41 -15.48 -10.25
C GLN A 198 31.55 -16.12 -11.65
N ALA A 199 31.56 -15.31 -12.70
CA ALA A 199 31.66 -15.77 -14.10
C ALA A 199 33.12 -15.79 -14.63
N ALA A 200 34.11 -15.31 -13.84
CA ALA A 200 35.53 -15.27 -14.15
C ALA A 200 36.26 -16.43 -13.49
#